data_4099a64d9a4a9dd212f03092f09f9009
#
_entry.id   4099a64d9a4a9dd212f03092f09f9009
#
_cell.length_a   1.000
_cell.length_b   1.000
_cell.length_c   1.000
_cell.angle_alpha   90.00
_cell.angle_beta   90.00
_cell.angle_gamma   90.00
#
_symmetry.space_group_name_H-M   'P 1'
#
loop_
_entity.id
_entity.type
_entity.pdbx_description
1 polymer ?
#
loop_
_entity_poly.entity_id
_entity_poly.type
_entity_poly.pdbx_seq_one_letter_code
_entity_poly.pdbx_strand_id
1 'polypeptide(L)'
;MAVALQDRYSKLVEAKLNAEIVQKDGVVWNNSYEGDPKAGAVKIPVRGAAAVVSYNKQNGATKSFTEGSYDTLNIDKDYAVNEVIDNYDAESVPDNIVADRLDAAGEALALQQNTDGTNELLDKATVLGQTSATSKSNIYDRIADAGTALTKSHVPATNRFMLVNPDAMAFVRKSAEFIAASALGDTVKQTGAVGMISGFLVLEDATLPAHANFICGHKNWCCRVKEWAVNVHKQSLDGSGVYIGASAIQGRRIYGHKVTNSKAVVMDSGVLNPTVAIASHTATVTLGTNATGAKYRIKHGDTWGDWTTYNGSSKPTTAANDTIEVYGFDAAGVRSGIVSQIDA
;
A
#
# COMPACT_ATOMS: atom_id res chain seq x y z
N MET A 1 0.16 -9.40 62.44
CA MET A 1 0.85 -8.64 61.33
C MET A 1 0.80 -9.52 60.11
N ALA A 2 0.06 -9.14 59.10
CA ALA A 2 0.10 -9.83 57.80
C ALA A 2 1.41 -9.47 57.11
N VAL A 3 2.25 -10.46 56.87
CA VAL A 3 3.48 -10.28 56.07
C VAL A 3 3.05 -10.11 54.64
N ALA A 4 3.27 -8.96 54.05
CA ALA A 4 3.08 -8.75 52.62
C ALA A 4 4.08 -9.64 51.87
N LEU A 5 3.55 -10.56 51.01
CA LEU A 5 4.38 -11.35 50.11
C LEU A 5 5.04 -10.41 49.11
N GLN A 6 6.36 -10.46 49.01
CA GLN A 6 7.06 -9.76 47.92
C GLN A 6 6.70 -10.38 46.57
N ASP A 7 6.28 -9.52 45.65
CA ASP A 7 6.07 -9.93 44.27
C ASP A 7 7.42 -10.35 43.66
N ARG A 8 7.40 -11.57 43.04
CA ARG A 8 8.55 -12.05 42.29
C ARG A 8 8.33 -11.73 40.81
N TYR A 9 9.18 -10.90 40.28
CA TYR A 9 9.17 -10.68 38.83
C TYR A 9 9.72 -11.89 38.07
N SER A 10 9.06 -12.26 36.98
CA SER A 10 9.55 -13.29 36.08
C SER A 10 10.84 -12.79 35.41
N LYS A 11 11.80 -13.70 35.24
CA LYS A 11 13.01 -13.41 34.44
C LYS A 11 12.78 -13.52 32.94
N LEU A 12 11.62 -14.02 32.51
CA LEU A 12 11.24 -14.17 31.13
C LEU A 12 10.29 -13.03 30.75
N VAL A 13 10.69 -12.21 29.81
CA VAL A 13 9.81 -11.24 29.16
C VAL A 13 8.92 -11.96 28.17
N GLU A 14 7.62 -11.68 28.21
CA GLU A 14 6.69 -12.24 27.23
C GLU A 14 7.05 -11.74 25.82
N ALA A 15 7.10 -12.64 24.86
CA ALA A 15 7.39 -12.27 23.47
C ALA A 15 6.34 -11.30 22.94
N LYS A 16 6.80 -10.20 22.39
CA LYS A 16 5.93 -9.18 21.81
C LYS A 16 5.31 -9.66 20.50
N LEU A 17 4.00 -9.48 20.35
CA LEU A 17 3.30 -9.73 19.11
C LEU A 17 3.46 -8.52 18.17
N ASN A 18 4.14 -8.70 17.07
CA ASN A 18 4.33 -7.69 16.05
C ASN A 18 3.89 -8.20 14.68
N ALA A 19 3.40 -7.29 13.85
CA ALA A 19 3.15 -7.59 12.45
C ALA A 19 4.49 -7.80 11.71
N GLU A 20 4.58 -8.86 10.90
CA GLU A 20 5.75 -9.09 10.06
C GLU A 20 5.87 -8.00 9.00
N ILE A 21 7.08 -7.47 8.83
CA ILE A 21 7.37 -6.44 7.85
C ILE A 21 7.78 -7.10 6.54
N VAL A 22 6.82 -7.21 5.63
CA VAL A 22 6.99 -7.93 4.35
C VAL A 22 7.36 -7.04 3.18
N GLN A 23 7.11 -5.72 3.25
CA GLN A 23 7.38 -4.78 2.17
C GLN A 23 8.86 -4.39 2.11
N LYS A 24 9.70 -5.33 1.67
CA LYS A 24 11.16 -5.16 1.60
C LYS A 24 11.58 -4.40 0.34
N ASP A 25 12.71 -3.65 0.47
CA ASP A 25 13.39 -3.07 -0.67
C ASP A 25 13.88 -4.17 -1.63
N GLY A 26 13.82 -3.90 -2.93
CA GLY A 26 14.18 -4.88 -3.96
C GLY A 26 13.10 -5.92 -4.29
N VAL A 27 12.07 -6.07 -3.46
CA VAL A 27 10.93 -6.99 -3.67
C VAL A 27 9.67 -6.20 -4.04
N VAL A 28 9.18 -5.36 -3.14
CA VAL A 28 8.01 -4.50 -3.34
C VAL A 28 8.45 -3.11 -3.81
N TRP A 29 9.47 -2.56 -3.18
CA TRP A 29 9.93 -1.21 -3.42
C TRP A 29 11.26 -1.18 -4.17
N ASN A 30 11.34 -0.30 -5.17
CA ASN A 30 12.58 0.05 -5.83
C ASN A 30 13.28 1.16 -5.04
N ASN A 31 14.47 0.87 -4.56
CA ASN A 31 15.33 1.80 -3.82
C ASN A 31 16.54 2.26 -4.63
N SER A 32 16.51 2.12 -5.96
CA SER A 32 17.62 2.51 -6.83
C SER A 32 17.77 4.04 -6.98
N TYR A 33 16.77 4.80 -6.53
CA TYR A 33 16.84 6.27 -6.53
C TYR A 33 17.33 6.73 -5.16
N GLU A 34 18.44 7.43 -5.15
CA GLU A 34 19.02 7.97 -3.92
C GLU A 34 18.57 9.40 -3.71
N GLY A 35 18.21 9.74 -2.46
CA GLY A 35 17.93 11.11 -2.04
C GLY A 35 19.20 11.81 -1.57
N ASP A 36 19.32 13.09 -1.87
CA ASP A 36 20.32 13.96 -1.24
C ASP A 36 19.69 14.57 0.03
N PRO A 37 20.31 14.50 1.22
CA PRO A 37 19.79 15.08 2.47
C PRO A 37 19.49 16.59 2.44
N LYS A 38 19.71 17.24 1.34
CA LYS A 38 19.43 18.68 1.15
C LYS A 38 18.34 18.97 0.13
N ALA A 39 17.84 17.95 -0.56
CA ALA A 39 16.99 18.16 -1.74
C ALA A 39 15.50 18.16 -1.43
N GLY A 40 15.04 17.48 -0.36
CA GLY A 40 13.60 17.36 0.00
C GLY A 40 12.73 16.66 -1.04
N ALA A 41 13.24 16.40 -2.24
CA ALA A 41 12.56 15.73 -3.33
C ALA A 41 13.54 15.13 -4.34
N VAL A 42 13.18 14.00 -4.93
CA VAL A 42 13.94 13.32 -6.00
C VAL A 42 13.15 13.38 -7.30
N LYS A 43 13.79 13.84 -8.36
CA LYS A 43 13.20 13.86 -9.71
C LYS A 43 13.51 12.54 -10.42
N ILE A 44 12.48 11.77 -10.73
CA ILE A 44 12.55 10.51 -11.43
C ILE A 44 12.29 10.76 -12.93
N PRO A 45 13.22 10.45 -13.83
CA PRO A 45 13.00 10.64 -15.25
C PRO A 45 11.93 9.66 -15.77
N VAL A 46 10.89 10.19 -16.40
CA VAL A 46 9.83 9.41 -17.03
C VAL A 46 10.24 9.14 -18.48
N ARG A 47 10.28 7.86 -18.86
CA ARG A 47 10.52 7.48 -20.25
C ARG A 47 9.25 7.68 -21.07
N GLY A 48 9.28 8.60 -22.02
CA GLY A 48 8.25 8.71 -23.05
C GLY A 48 8.34 7.56 -24.05
N ALA A 49 7.23 7.22 -24.70
CA ALA A 49 7.23 6.29 -25.81
C ALA A 49 7.92 6.93 -27.03
N ALA A 50 8.82 6.19 -27.67
CA ALA A 50 9.39 6.62 -28.93
C ALA A 50 8.32 6.60 -30.04
N ALA A 51 8.20 7.69 -30.79
CA ALA A 51 7.30 7.72 -31.94
C ALA A 51 7.93 6.94 -33.11
N VAL A 52 7.21 5.96 -33.62
CA VAL A 52 7.59 5.25 -34.85
C VAL A 52 6.88 5.93 -36.02
N VAL A 53 7.64 6.36 -37.01
CA VAL A 53 7.12 6.99 -38.22
C VAL A 53 7.48 6.17 -39.46
N SER A 54 6.63 6.24 -40.49
CA SER A 54 6.92 5.56 -41.74
C SER A 54 8.13 6.19 -42.44
N TYR A 55 9.00 5.35 -42.96
CA TYR A 55 10.14 5.77 -43.76
C TYR A 55 9.79 5.83 -45.22
N ASN A 56 10.01 6.97 -45.88
CA ASN A 56 9.89 7.14 -47.30
C ASN A 56 11.28 7.23 -47.92
N LYS A 57 11.56 6.43 -48.98
CA LYS A 57 12.87 6.43 -49.65
C LYS A 57 13.28 7.79 -50.23
N GLN A 58 12.31 8.62 -50.64
CA GLN A 58 12.57 9.91 -51.23
C GLN A 58 12.72 11.03 -50.18
N ASN A 59 11.94 11.03 -49.13
CA ASN A 59 11.84 12.12 -48.14
C ASN A 59 12.36 11.74 -46.74
N GLY A 60 12.79 10.50 -46.56
CA GLY A 60 13.25 10.02 -45.24
C GLY A 60 12.11 9.82 -44.22
N ALA A 61 12.45 9.89 -42.92
CA ALA A 61 11.51 9.88 -41.84
C ALA A 61 11.44 11.27 -41.18
N THR A 62 10.24 11.66 -40.76
CA THR A 62 10.05 12.92 -40.01
C THR A 62 10.74 12.83 -38.66
N LYS A 63 11.52 13.83 -38.30
CA LYS A 63 12.16 13.92 -36.97
C LYS A 63 11.12 14.27 -35.92
N SER A 64 11.10 13.52 -34.80
CA SER A 64 10.36 13.87 -33.60
C SER A 64 11.33 14.31 -32.49
N PHE A 65 10.99 15.37 -31.78
CA PHE A 65 11.72 15.78 -30.57
C PHE A 65 11.02 15.13 -29.37
N THR A 66 11.78 14.43 -28.54
CA THR A 66 11.27 13.88 -27.28
C THR A 66 11.71 14.83 -26.17
N GLU A 67 10.76 15.49 -25.54
CA GLU A 67 11.03 16.24 -24.32
C GLU A 67 11.06 15.26 -23.14
N GLY A 68 12.10 15.38 -22.30
CA GLY A 68 12.19 14.61 -21.06
C GLY A 68 11.20 15.15 -20.03
N SER A 69 10.34 14.30 -19.51
CA SER A 69 9.51 14.63 -18.37
C SER A 69 10.08 13.98 -17.09
N TYR A 70 9.85 14.65 -15.95
CA TYR A 70 10.28 14.18 -14.64
C TYR A 70 9.07 14.06 -13.72
N ASP A 71 8.99 12.97 -13.01
CA ASP A 71 8.06 12.81 -11.90
C ASP A 71 8.79 13.09 -10.58
N THR A 72 8.15 13.81 -9.66
CA THR A 72 8.79 14.25 -8.41
C THR A 72 8.33 13.34 -7.27
N LEU A 73 9.28 12.67 -6.62
CA LEU A 73 9.07 11.98 -5.36
C LEU A 73 9.44 12.94 -4.24
N ASN A 74 8.45 13.32 -3.42
CA ASN A 74 8.67 14.17 -2.26
C ASN A 74 9.12 13.30 -1.07
N ILE A 75 10.06 13.81 -0.30
CA ILE A 75 10.55 13.22 0.94
C ILE A 75 9.85 13.97 2.07
N ASP A 76 8.65 13.52 2.40
CA ASP A 76 7.71 14.21 3.30
C ASP A 76 7.47 13.47 4.63
N LYS A 77 8.05 12.28 4.79
CA LYS A 77 7.88 11.46 6.00
C LYS A 77 9.10 11.59 6.89
N ASP A 78 8.88 12.07 8.11
CA ASP A 78 9.90 12.27 9.13
C ASP A 78 9.35 11.74 10.46
N TYR A 79 9.82 10.56 10.87
CA TYR A 79 9.38 9.90 12.08
C TYR A 79 10.55 9.59 13.01
N ALA A 80 10.32 9.79 14.31
CA ALA A 80 11.29 9.50 15.33
C ALA A 80 10.67 8.73 16.49
N VAL A 81 11.47 7.89 17.13
CA VAL A 81 11.19 7.33 18.45
C VAL A 81 12.13 8.03 19.42
N ASN A 82 11.60 8.46 20.55
CA ASN A 82 12.36 9.06 21.65
C ASN A 82 11.70 8.67 22.97
N GLU A 83 12.25 7.65 23.62
CA GLU A 83 11.78 7.14 24.92
C GLU A 83 12.86 7.37 25.97
N VAL A 84 12.46 7.85 27.14
CA VAL A 84 13.37 8.04 28.29
C VAL A 84 13.24 6.84 29.22
N ILE A 85 14.34 6.25 29.63
CA ILE A 85 14.43 5.16 30.59
C ILE A 85 15.30 5.63 31.75
N ASP A 86 14.78 5.50 32.98
CA ASP A 86 15.58 5.68 34.20
C ASP A 86 16.51 4.46 34.34
N ASN A 87 17.82 4.72 34.47
CA ASN A 87 18.78 3.60 34.58
C ASN A 87 18.62 2.88 35.95
N TYR A 88 18.10 3.53 36.98
CA TYR A 88 17.79 2.86 38.24
C TYR A 88 16.70 1.81 38.05
N ASP A 89 15.64 2.15 37.34
CA ASP A 89 14.57 1.20 37.00
C ASP A 89 15.09 0.09 36.11
N ALA A 90 15.94 0.43 35.14
CA ALA A 90 16.53 -0.54 34.20
C ALA A 90 17.46 -1.55 34.91
N GLU A 91 18.14 -1.15 35.99
CA GLU A 91 18.99 -2.03 36.82
C GLU A 91 18.16 -2.83 37.84
N SER A 92 16.99 -2.32 38.23
CA SER A 92 16.10 -2.96 39.21
C SER A 92 15.27 -4.10 38.62
N VAL A 93 15.02 -4.06 37.31
CA VAL A 93 14.24 -5.10 36.60
C VAL A 93 15.22 -6.18 36.11
N PRO A 94 15.00 -7.47 36.47
CA PRO A 94 15.76 -8.55 35.87
C PRO A 94 15.41 -8.62 34.40
N ASP A 95 16.44 -8.76 33.57
CA ASP A 95 16.44 -8.81 32.12
C ASP A 95 16.57 -7.47 31.39
N ASN A 96 17.15 -7.57 30.27
CA ASN A 96 17.68 -6.61 29.32
C ASN A 96 16.59 -5.69 28.73
N ILE A 97 15.80 -5.02 29.60
CA ILE A 97 14.70 -4.13 29.21
C ILE A 97 15.13 -3.09 28.16
N VAL A 98 16.39 -2.67 28.22
CA VAL A 98 16.95 -1.72 27.26
C VAL A 98 17.07 -2.35 25.86
N ALA A 99 17.49 -3.61 25.77
CA ALA A 99 17.58 -4.29 24.48
C ALA A 99 16.18 -4.53 23.88
N ASP A 100 15.23 -4.97 24.70
CA ASP A 100 13.84 -5.14 24.24
C ASP A 100 13.23 -3.82 23.74
N ARG A 101 13.51 -2.71 24.43
CA ARG A 101 13.04 -1.39 23.98
C ARG A 101 13.74 -0.91 22.72
N LEU A 102 15.03 -1.20 22.53
CA LEU A 102 15.76 -0.89 21.29
C LEU A 102 15.15 -1.63 20.10
N ASP A 103 14.88 -2.93 20.26
CA ASP A 103 14.25 -3.75 19.24
C ASP A 103 12.82 -3.26 18.93
N ALA A 104 12.02 -3.00 19.97
CA ALA A 104 10.66 -2.48 19.83
C ALA A 104 10.62 -1.14 19.10
N ALA A 105 11.55 -0.22 19.39
CA ALA A 105 11.65 1.06 18.70
C ALA A 105 12.03 0.90 17.22
N GLY A 106 12.95 -0.01 16.92
CA GLY A 106 13.34 -0.36 15.55
C GLY A 106 12.17 -0.92 14.73
N GLU A 107 11.42 -1.84 15.33
CA GLU A 107 10.22 -2.43 14.72
C GLU A 107 9.11 -1.41 14.50
N ALA A 108 8.86 -0.53 15.47
CA ALA A 108 7.84 0.51 15.35
C ALA A 108 8.12 1.46 14.19
N LEU A 109 9.38 1.90 14.02
CA LEU A 109 9.78 2.73 12.87
C LEU A 109 9.65 1.99 11.54
N ALA A 110 9.96 0.70 11.52
CA ALA A 110 9.84 -0.09 10.31
C ALA A 110 8.36 -0.38 9.97
N LEU A 111 7.52 -0.63 10.97
CA LEU A 111 6.07 -0.80 10.79
C LEU A 111 5.41 0.48 10.27
N GLN A 112 5.79 1.66 10.80
CA GLN A 112 5.29 2.93 10.29
C GLN A 112 5.67 3.12 8.81
N GLN A 113 6.91 2.82 8.44
CA GLN A 113 7.36 2.89 7.06
C GLN A 113 6.59 1.92 6.14
N ASN A 114 6.25 0.73 6.62
CA ASN A 114 5.43 -0.23 5.90
C ASN A 114 3.99 0.29 5.70
N THR A 115 3.40 0.86 6.75
CA THR A 115 2.04 1.45 6.71
C THR A 115 1.96 2.61 5.71
N ASP A 116 2.94 3.50 5.70
CA ASP A 116 2.99 4.62 4.74
C ASP A 116 3.14 4.11 3.30
N GLY A 117 3.94 3.05 3.11
CA GLY A 117 4.04 2.37 1.81
C GLY A 117 2.70 1.77 1.36
N THR A 118 1.99 1.09 2.27
CA THR A 118 0.64 0.56 2.01
C THR A 118 -0.34 1.67 1.61
N ASN A 119 -0.32 2.80 2.32
CA ASN A 119 -1.19 3.93 2.01
C ASN A 119 -0.92 4.52 0.62
N GLU A 120 0.35 4.64 0.22
CA GLU A 120 0.70 5.08 -1.14
C GLU A 120 0.23 4.08 -2.21
N LEU A 121 0.40 2.77 -1.97
CA LEU A 121 -0.09 1.73 -2.89
C LEU A 121 -1.61 1.78 -3.02
N LEU A 122 -2.35 1.93 -1.92
CA LEU A 122 -3.81 2.04 -1.91
C LEU A 122 -4.31 3.28 -2.66
N ASP A 123 -3.64 4.43 -2.47
CA ASP A 123 -4.02 5.68 -3.13
C ASP A 123 -3.80 5.63 -4.64
N LYS A 124 -2.75 4.98 -5.11
CA LYS A 124 -2.36 4.98 -6.52
C LYS A 124 -2.81 3.75 -7.29
N ALA A 125 -3.18 2.65 -6.61
CA ALA A 125 -3.57 1.42 -7.29
C ALA A 125 -4.80 1.62 -8.19
N THR A 126 -4.76 0.97 -9.35
CA THR A 126 -5.96 0.79 -10.20
C THR A 126 -6.82 -0.30 -9.58
N VAL A 127 -8.06 0.04 -9.21
CA VAL A 127 -8.97 -0.92 -8.57
C VAL A 127 -9.67 -1.77 -9.61
N LEU A 128 -9.65 -3.09 -9.44
CA LEU A 128 -10.50 -4.01 -10.20
C LEU A 128 -11.94 -3.85 -9.73
N GLY A 129 -12.83 -3.51 -10.67
CA GLY A 129 -14.25 -3.35 -10.37
C GLY A 129 -14.90 -4.67 -9.97
N GLN A 130 -15.53 -4.72 -8.80
CA GLN A 130 -16.12 -5.92 -8.24
C GLN A 130 -17.60 -5.72 -7.91
N THR A 131 -18.44 -6.66 -8.36
CA THR A 131 -19.87 -6.70 -8.07
C THR A 131 -20.26 -7.78 -7.05
N SER A 132 -19.33 -8.67 -6.73
CA SER A 132 -19.51 -9.77 -5.77
C SER A 132 -18.35 -9.82 -4.78
N ALA A 133 -18.60 -10.30 -3.57
CA ALA A 133 -17.57 -10.44 -2.55
C ALA A 133 -16.52 -11.50 -2.92
N THR A 134 -15.29 -11.31 -2.46
CA THR A 134 -14.20 -12.26 -2.61
C THR A 134 -14.48 -13.50 -1.75
N SER A 135 -14.24 -14.67 -2.31
CA SER A 135 -14.48 -15.96 -1.69
C SER A 135 -13.48 -17.01 -2.19
N LYS A 136 -13.46 -18.17 -1.56
CA LYS A 136 -12.61 -19.30 -1.98
C LYS A 136 -12.85 -19.79 -3.41
N SER A 137 -14.02 -19.51 -3.99
CA SER A 137 -14.40 -19.98 -5.33
C SER A 137 -14.05 -19.01 -6.45
N ASN A 138 -13.72 -17.75 -6.15
CA ASN A 138 -13.43 -16.72 -7.15
C ASN A 138 -12.08 -16.03 -6.97
N ILE A 139 -11.35 -16.32 -5.88
CA ILE A 139 -10.09 -15.63 -5.59
C ILE A 139 -9.02 -15.87 -6.67
N TYR A 140 -8.95 -17.09 -7.22
CA TYR A 140 -7.99 -17.42 -8.27
C TYR A 140 -8.27 -16.66 -9.57
N ASP A 141 -9.54 -16.60 -9.96
CA ASP A 141 -9.96 -15.84 -11.15
C ASP A 141 -9.60 -14.36 -11.01
N ARG A 142 -9.81 -13.78 -9.82
CA ARG A 142 -9.45 -12.38 -9.52
C ARG A 142 -7.94 -12.14 -9.59
N ILE A 143 -7.13 -13.08 -9.12
CA ILE A 143 -5.66 -13.02 -9.26
C ILE A 143 -5.27 -13.08 -10.74
N ALA A 144 -5.92 -13.92 -11.53
CA ALA A 144 -5.69 -14.01 -12.97
C ALA A 144 -6.12 -12.73 -13.70
N ASP A 145 -7.24 -12.13 -13.31
CA ASP A 145 -7.71 -10.84 -13.82
C ASP A 145 -6.73 -9.70 -13.51
N ALA A 146 -6.17 -9.66 -12.29
CA ALA A 146 -5.13 -8.70 -11.92
C ALA A 146 -3.87 -8.87 -12.79
N GLY A 147 -3.45 -10.11 -13.06
CA GLY A 147 -2.35 -10.43 -13.96
C GLY A 147 -2.63 -9.96 -15.40
N THR A 148 -3.86 -10.15 -15.85
CA THR A 148 -4.33 -9.72 -17.17
C THR A 148 -4.36 -8.19 -17.28
N ALA A 149 -4.84 -7.49 -16.26
CA ALA A 149 -4.87 -6.02 -16.21
C ALA A 149 -3.46 -5.42 -16.30
N LEU A 150 -2.49 -5.97 -15.55
CA LEU A 150 -1.09 -5.57 -15.63
C LEU A 150 -0.49 -5.83 -17.01
N THR A 151 -0.79 -6.97 -17.62
CA THR A 151 -0.29 -7.32 -18.96
C THR A 151 -0.89 -6.43 -20.04
N LYS A 152 -2.18 -6.11 -19.99
CA LYS A 152 -2.82 -5.11 -20.86
C LYS A 152 -2.21 -3.73 -20.73
N SER A 153 -1.69 -3.40 -19.56
CA SER A 153 -0.96 -2.16 -19.28
C SER A 153 0.53 -2.24 -19.67
N HIS A 154 0.96 -3.27 -20.37
CA HIS A 154 2.34 -3.51 -20.82
C HIS A 154 3.36 -3.63 -19.67
N VAL A 155 2.93 -4.05 -18.48
CA VAL A 155 3.81 -4.31 -17.34
C VAL A 155 4.48 -5.67 -17.52
N PRO A 156 5.83 -5.78 -17.43
CA PRO A 156 6.54 -7.05 -17.54
C PRO A 156 6.02 -8.12 -16.58
N ALA A 157 6.07 -9.38 -16.99
CA ALA A 157 5.62 -10.50 -16.15
C ALA A 157 6.61 -10.88 -15.04
N THR A 158 7.88 -10.47 -15.19
CA THR A 158 8.94 -10.74 -14.19
C THR A 158 8.89 -9.73 -13.05
N ASN A 159 9.34 -10.13 -11.85
CA ASN A 159 9.43 -9.25 -10.67
C ASN A 159 8.08 -8.60 -10.25
N ARG A 160 6.98 -9.30 -10.47
CA ARG A 160 5.68 -8.92 -9.94
C ARG A 160 5.55 -9.40 -8.50
N PHE A 161 5.04 -8.56 -7.63
CA PHE A 161 4.69 -8.90 -6.26
C PHE A 161 3.17 -8.87 -6.06
N MET A 162 2.71 -9.55 -5.02
CA MET A 162 1.33 -9.49 -4.55
C MET A 162 1.34 -9.47 -3.01
N LEU A 163 0.84 -8.38 -2.44
CA LEU A 163 0.56 -8.25 -1.01
C LEU A 163 -0.87 -8.73 -0.77
N VAL A 164 -1.08 -9.66 0.12
CA VAL A 164 -2.38 -10.28 0.37
C VAL A 164 -2.75 -10.11 1.84
N ASN A 165 -3.97 -9.66 2.08
CA ASN A 165 -4.55 -9.60 3.41
C ASN A 165 -4.72 -11.02 3.98
N PRO A 166 -4.52 -11.26 5.29
CA PRO A 166 -4.67 -12.58 5.90
C PRO A 166 -6.01 -13.28 5.64
N ASP A 167 -7.12 -12.52 5.61
CA ASP A 167 -8.44 -13.09 5.30
C ASP A 167 -8.53 -13.58 3.84
N ALA A 168 -8.02 -12.79 2.89
CA ALA A 168 -7.94 -13.18 1.49
C ALA A 168 -6.95 -14.33 1.28
N MET A 169 -5.84 -14.37 2.02
CA MET A 169 -4.90 -15.50 2.01
C MET A 169 -5.56 -16.80 2.48
N ALA A 170 -6.47 -16.73 3.45
CA ALA A 170 -7.24 -17.89 3.86
C ALA A 170 -8.14 -18.44 2.73
N PHE A 171 -8.68 -17.55 1.85
CA PHE A 171 -9.42 -17.98 0.66
C PHE A 171 -8.50 -18.63 -0.37
N VAL A 172 -7.30 -18.08 -0.60
CA VAL A 172 -6.29 -18.68 -1.48
C VAL A 172 -5.95 -20.10 -1.04
N ARG A 173 -5.64 -20.29 0.24
CA ARG A 173 -5.31 -21.60 0.82
C ARG A 173 -6.45 -22.61 0.75
N LYS A 174 -7.71 -22.16 0.66
CA LYS A 174 -8.92 -23.00 0.58
C LYS A 174 -9.44 -23.15 -0.86
N SER A 175 -8.83 -22.48 -1.86
CA SER A 175 -9.33 -22.59 -3.24
C SER A 175 -9.03 -23.96 -3.84
N ALA A 176 -9.98 -24.46 -4.65
CA ALA A 176 -9.88 -25.80 -5.22
C ALA A 176 -8.74 -25.93 -6.22
N GLU A 177 -8.50 -24.89 -7.01
CA GLU A 177 -7.46 -24.82 -8.04
C GLU A 177 -6.07 -24.91 -7.41
N PHE A 178 -5.89 -24.30 -6.26
CA PHE A 178 -4.62 -24.31 -5.53
C PHE A 178 -4.37 -25.66 -4.82
N ILE A 179 -5.43 -26.25 -4.28
CA ILE A 179 -5.37 -27.56 -3.59
C ILE A 179 -5.17 -28.71 -4.61
N ALA A 180 -5.74 -28.60 -5.80
CA ALA A 180 -5.64 -29.64 -6.85
C ALA A 180 -4.29 -29.65 -7.58
N ALA A 181 -3.48 -28.59 -7.47
CA ALA A 181 -2.13 -28.55 -8.05
C ALA A 181 -1.14 -29.42 -7.28
N SER A 182 -1.17 -30.71 -7.58
CA SER A 182 -0.37 -31.84 -7.05
C SER A 182 0.70 -31.55 -5.95
N ALA A 183 1.97 -31.38 -6.30
CA ALA A 183 3.05 -31.22 -5.32
C ALA A 183 3.03 -29.88 -4.56
N LEU A 184 2.57 -28.79 -5.18
CA LEU A 184 2.48 -27.48 -4.53
C LEU A 184 1.33 -27.43 -3.53
N GLY A 185 0.20 -28.06 -3.86
CA GLY A 185 -0.96 -28.14 -2.99
C GLY A 185 -0.68 -28.90 -1.69
N ASP A 186 0.12 -29.94 -1.74
CA ASP A 186 0.51 -30.70 -0.54
C ASP A 186 1.47 -29.89 0.36
N THR A 187 2.39 -29.15 -0.20
CA THR A 187 3.27 -28.25 0.56
C THR A 187 2.47 -27.16 1.25
N VAL A 188 1.51 -26.54 0.56
CA VAL A 188 0.63 -25.51 1.15
C VAL A 188 -0.24 -26.08 2.27
N LYS A 189 -0.79 -27.29 2.12
CA LYS A 189 -1.56 -27.94 3.19
C LYS A 189 -0.73 -28.22 4.43
N GLN A 190 0.55 -28.58 4.26
CA GLN A 190 1.44 -28.92 5.36
C GLN A 190 2.05 -27.68 6.03
N THR A 191 2.52 -26.71 5.25
CA THR A 191 3.30 -25.58 5.75
C THR A 191 2.54 -24.26 5.74
N GLY A 192 1.44 -24.17 4.97
CA GLY A 192 0.70 -22.93 4.73
C GLY A 192 1.47 -21.91 3.90
N ALA A 193 2.67 -22.22 3.44
CA ALA A 193 3.51 -21.32 2.66
C ALA A 193 3.04 -21.26 1.19
N VAL A 194 2.86 -20.06 0.69
CA VAL A 194 2.46 -19.78 -0.69
C VAL A 194 3.61 -19.01 -1.33
N GLY A 195 4.33 -19.61 -2.28
CA GLY A 195 5.49 -18.98 -2.91
C GLY A 195 5.10 -18.06 -4.07
N MET A 196 4.70 -18.65 -5.20
CA MET A 196 4.29 -17.90 -6.40
C MET A 196 2.95 -18.37 -6.91
N ILE A 197 2.07 -17.43 -7.28
CA ILE A 197 0.78 -17.70 -7.91
C ILE A 197 0.68 -16.84 -9.17
N SER A 198 0.35 -17.45 -10.31
CA SER A 198 0.13 -16.73 -11.57
C SER A 198 1.24 -15.74 -11.95
N GLY A 199 2.49 -16.04 -11.58
CA GLY A 199 3.65 -15.17 -11.82
C GLY A 199 3.87 -14.07 -10.79
N PHE A 200 3.09 -14.02 -9.72
CA PHE A 200 3.27 -13.11 -8.60
C PHE A 200 4.01 -13.77 -7.44
N LEU A 201 4.99 -13.07 -6.87
CA LEU A 201 5.54 -13.41 -5.56
C LEU A 201 4.52 -12.99 -4.49
N VAL A 202 3.97 -13.97 -3.77
CA VAL A 202 2.92 -13.75 -2.78
C VAL A 202 3.51 -13.48 -1.42
N LEU A 203 3.09 -12.37 -0.81
CA LEU A 203 3.48 -11.93 0.52
C LEU A 203 2.22 -11.68 1.35
N GLU A 204 2.08 -12.34 2.49
CA GLU A 204 0.98 -12.08 3.42
C GLU A 204 1.31 -10.87 4.26
N ASP A 205 0.52 -9.80 4.16
CA ASP A 205 0.75 -8.52 4.85
C ASP A 205 -0.44 -8.19 5.76
N ALA A 206 -0.23 -8.32 7.06
CA ALA A 206 -1.22 -8.01 8.08
C ALA A 206 -1.46 -6.50 8.26
N THR A 207 -0.67 -5.64 7.62
CA THR A 207 -0.86 -4.17 7.66
C THR A 207 -1.86 -3.67 6.62
N LEU A 208 -2.30 -4.53 5.71
CA LEU A 208 -3.36 -4.19 4.76
C LEU A 208 -4.70 -3.96 5.48
N PRO A 209 -5.47 -2.92 5.11
CA PRO A 209 -6.82 -2.73 5.63
C PRO A 209 -7.73 -3.92 5.34
N ALA A 210 -8.73 -4.13 6.20
CA ALA A 210 -9.62 -5.30 6.13
C ALA A 210 -10.30 -5.50 4.78
N HIS A 211 -10.62 -4.42 4.06
CA HIS A 211 -11.28 -4.50 2.76
C HIS A 211 -10.32 -4.39 1.56
N ALA A 212 -9.02 -4.31 1.76
CA ALA A 212 -8.04 -4.51 0.70
C ALA A 212 -7.67 -6.00 0.63
N ASN A 213 -8.30 -6.76 -0.28
CA ASN A 213 -8.07 -8.19 -0.37
C ASN A 213 -6.64 -8.51 -0.78
N PHE A 214 -6.17 -7.90 -1.87
CA PHE A 214 -4.77 -7.95 -2.28
C PHE A 214 -4.40 -6.75 -3.15
N ILE A 215 -3.10 -6.43 -3.16
CA ILE A 215 -2.48 -5.43 -4.04
C ILE A 215 -1.38 -6.11 -4.83
N CYS A 216 -1.47 -6.06 -6.15
CA CYS A 216 -0.45 -6.57 -7.07
C CYS A 216 0.28 -5.42 -7.72
N GLY A 217 1.57 -5.58 -7.94
CA GLY A 217 2.33 -4.56 -8.64
C GLY A 217 3.66 -5.06 -9.19
N HIS A 218 4.39 -4.13 -9.78
CA HIS A 218 5.73 -4.39 -10.25
C HIS A 218 6.70 -3.41 -9.59
N LYS A 219 7.75 -3.93 -8.94
CA LYS A 219 8.67 -3.15 -8.11
C LYS A 219 9.28 -1.91 -8.80
N ASN A 220 9.50 -1.94 -10.10
CA ASN A 220 10.17 -0.84 -10.80
C ASN A 220 9.38 0.48 -10.78
N TRP A 221 8.07 0.43 -10.57
CA TRP A 221 7.20 1.60 -10.49
C TRP A 221 6.77 1.98 -9.08
N CYS A 222 7.18 1.19 -8.09
CA CYS A 222 6.96 1.45 -6.68
C CYS A 222 8.29 1.95 -6.07
N CYS A 223 8.48 3.26 -5.99
CA CYS A 223 9.74 3.86 -5.57
C CYS A 223 9.72 4.20 -4.09
N ARG A 224 10.80 3.88 -3.40
CA ARG A 224 11.07 4.28 -2.01
C ARG A 224 12.44 4.94 -1.96
N VAL A 225 12.50 6.13 -1.41
CA VAL A 225 13.75 6.84 -1.16
C VAL A 225 13.93 7.00 0.34
N LYS A 226 15.08 6.59 0.85
CA LYS A 226 15.54 6.84 2.22
C LYS A 226 16.59 7.92 2.15
N GLU A 227 16.25 9.09 2.66
CA GLU A 227 17.16 10.22 2.61
C GLU A 227 18.16 10.17 3.75
N TRP A 228 17.66 9.96 4.96
CA TRP A 228 18.48 9.98 6.15
C TRP A 228 17.89 9.11 7.25
N ALA A 229 18.74 8.46 8.02
CA ALA A 229 18.33 7.64 9.14
C ALA A 229 19.32 7.71 10.28
N VAL A 230 18.82 7.86 11.50
CA VAL A 230 19.54 7.56 12.73
C VAL A 230 19.07 6.18 13.18
N ASN A 231 19.98 5.23 13.23
CA ASN A 231 19.67 3.91 13.76
C ASN A 231 19.29 4.03 15.24
N VAL A 232 18.36 3.18 15.67
CA VAL A 232 17.93 3.17 17.09
C VAL A 232 19.13 2.86 17.96
N HIS A 233 19.37 3.71 18.95
CA HIS A 233 20.49 3.61 19.88
C HIS A 233 20.13 4.16 21.26
N LYS A 234 20.90 3.74 22.27
CA LYS A 234 20.81 4.30 23.64
C LYS A 234 21.78 5.47 23.76
N GLN A 235 21.27 6.61 24.26
CA GLN A 235 22.06 7.79 24.57
C GLN A 235 21.87 8.19 26.03
N SER A 236 22.99 8.48 26.75
CA SER A 236 22.88 9.05 28.10
C SER A 236 22.34 10.48 28.07
N LEU A 237 21.49 10.81 29.02
CA LEU A 237 20.89 12.13 29.18
C LEU A 237 21.55 12.92 30.32
N ASP A 238 22.63 12.44 30.96
CA ASP A 238 23.27 13.08 32.11
C ASP A 238 23.77 14.51 31.82
N GLY A 239 24.03 14.86 30.57
CA GLY A 239 24.42 16.20 30.14
C GLY A 239 23.26 17.11 29.74
N SER A 240 22.00 16.67 29.83
CA SER A 240 20.82 17.42 29.37
C SER A 240 20.41 18.58 30.30
N GLY A 241 20.92 18.59 31.53
CA GLY A 241 20.52 19.54 32.58
C GLY A 241 19.14 19.28 33.20
N VAL A 242 18.39 18.33 32.72
CA VAL A 242 17.04 17.97 33.18
C VAL A 242 17.02 16.58 33.81
N TYR A 243 17.72 15.62 33.20
CA TYR A 243 17.72 14.23 33.65
C TYR A 243 19.10 13.87 34.23
N ILE A 244 19.10 13.19 35.36
CA ILE A 244 20.30 12.65 36.03
C ILE A 244 20.12 11.14 36.15
N GLY A 245 21.07 10.35 35.65
CA GLY A 245 20.99 8.89 35.70
C GLY A 245 19.97 8.28 34.76
N ALA A 246 19.53 9.00 33.74
CA ALA A 246 18.59 8.49 32.73
C ALA A 246 19.25 8.34 31.36
N SER A 247 18.65 7.48 30.52
CA SER A 247 19.04 7.28 29.12
C SER A 247 17.85 7.42 28.20
N ALA A 248 18.09 7.89 26.97
CA ALA A 248 17.08 7.92 25.92
C ALA A 248 17.36 6.81 24.90
N ILE A 249 16.28 6.16 24.43
CA ILE A 249 16.27 5.34 23.23
C ILE A 249 15.78 6.22 22.10
N GLN A 250 16.64 6.46 21.13
CA GLN A 250 16.40 7.39 20.05
C GLN A 250 16.64 6.74 18.68
N GLY A 251 15.75 7.03 17.75
CA GLY A 251 15.91 6.67 16.35
C GLY A 251 15.07 7.60 15.48
N ARG A 252 15.50 7.87 14.24
CA ARG A 252 14.78 8.75 13.31
C ARG A 252 14.95 8.26 11.89
N ARG A 253 13.90 8.36 11.08
CA ARG A 253 13.93 8.02 9.66
C ARG A 253 13.22 9.10 8.84
N ILE A 254 13.90 9.53 7.78
CA ILE A 254 13.37 10.47 6.79
C ILE A 254 13.32 9.73 5.46
N TYR A 255 12.12 9.65 4.87
CA TYR A 255 11.90 8.89 3.64
C TYR A 255 10.69 9.40 2.86
N GLY A 256 10.56 8.91 1.63
CA GLY A 256 9.41 9.13 0.77
C GLY A 256 9.04 7.88 -0.01
N HIS A 257 7.76 7.74 -0.31
CA HIS A 257 7.22 6.69 -1.17
C HIS A 257 6.52 7.32 -2.37
N LYS A 258 6.59 6.67 -3.51
CA LYS A 258 5.84 7.07 -4.70
C LYS A 258 5.62 5.93 -5.68
N VAL A 259 4.39 5.79 -6.13
CA VAL A 259 4.05 4.99 -7.30
C VAL A 259 4.11 5.89 -8.53
N THR A 260 5.09 5.65 -9.40
CA THR A 260 5.32 6.48 -10.59
C THR A 260 4.36 6.18 -11.74
N ASN A 261 3.73 5.00 -11.73
CA ASN A 261 2.74 4.62 -12.74
C ASN A 261 1.61 3.81 -12.08
N SER A 262 0.45 4.42 -11.93
CA SER A 262 -0.74 3.79 -11.35
C SER A 262 -1.22 2.55 -12.10
N LYS A 263 -0.95 2.44 -13.41
CA LYS A 263 -1.29 1.25 -14.21
C LYS A 263 -0.41 0.03 -13.89
N ALA A 264 0.71 0.24 -13.21
CA ALA A 264 1.61 -0.84 -12.79
C ALA A 264 1.29 -1.41 -11.40
N VAL A 265 0.24 -0.89 -10.76
CA VAL A 265 -0.27 -1.38 -9.46
C VAL A 265 -1.77 -1.57 -9.59
N VAL A 266 -2.24 -2.76 -9.23
CA VAL A 266 -3.65 -3.17 -9.31
C VAL A 266 -4.09 -3.69 -7.94
N MET A 267 -5.29 -3.33 -7.52
CA MET A 267 -5.87 -3.76 -6.25
C MET A 267 -7.20 -4.49 -6.48
N ASP A 268 -7.39 -5.60 -5.78
CA ASP A 268 -8.71 -6.21 -5.58
C ASP A 268 -9.29 -5.71 -4.26
N SER A 269 -10.46 -5.10 -4.35
CA SER A 269 -11.13 -4.47 -3.21
C SER A 269 -12.32 -5.29 -2.74
N GLY A 270 -12.47 -5.44 -1.42
CA GLY A 270 -13.69 -5.94 -0.78
C GLY A 270 -14.80 -4.90 -0.69
N VAL A 271 -14.53 -3.64 -1.05
CA VAL A 271 -15.55 -2.60 -1.22
C VAL A 271 -16.19 -2.79 -2.59
N LEU A 272 -17.46 -3.18 -2.63
CA LEU A 272 -18.15 -3.44 -3.88
C LEU A 272 -18.48 -2.16 -4.62
N ASN A 273 -18.62 -2.27 -5.94
CA ASN A 273 -18.99 -1.15 -6.79
C ASN A 273 -20.34 -0.55 -6.38
N PRO A 274 -20.46 0.78 -6.36
CA PRO A 274 -21.74 1.43 -6.22
C PRO A 274 -22.61 1.20 -7.47
N THR A 275 -23.91 1.44 -7.36
CA THR A 275 -24.80 1.53 -8.52
C THR A 275 -25.23 2.98 -8.71
N VAL A 276 -25.32 3.39 -9.98
CA VAL A 276 -25.72 4.73 -10.36
C VAL A 276 -26.97 4.67 -11.22
N ALA A 277 -28.01 5.41 -10.86
CA ALA A 277 -29.21 5.56 -11.66
C ALA A 277 -29.42 7.05 -11.96
N ILE A 278 -29.62 7.39 -13.23
CA ILE A 278 -29.92 8.76 -13.67
C ILE A 278 -31.42 8.84 -14.06
N ALA A 279 -32.11 9.80 -13.47
CA ALA A 279 -33.48 10.07 -13.81
C ALA A 279 -33.72 11.59 -13.85
N SER A 280 -34.24 12.09 -14.96
CA SER A 280 -34.49 13.53 -15.17
C SER A 280 -33.23 14.37 -14.86
N HIS A 281 -32.09 13.97 -15.44
CA HIS A 281 -30.78 14.61 -15.26
C HIS A 281 -30.31 14.70 -13.80
N THR A 282 -30.78 13.79 -12.95
CA THR A 282 -30.36 13.71 -11.55
C THR A 282 -29.83 12.32 -11.25
N ALA A 283 -28.55 12.22 -10.83
CA ALA A 283 -27.90 10.96 -10.51
C ALA A 283 -28.15 10.56 -9.04
N THR A 284 -28.62 9.34 -8.84
CA THR A 284 -28.75 8.71 -7.53
C THR A 284 -27.70 7.61 -7.41
N VAL A 285 -26.87 7.69 -6.38
CA VAL A 285 -25.85 6.71 -6.10
C VAL A 285 -26.28 5.83 -4.93
N THR A 286 -26.27 4.51 -5.13
CA THR A 286 -26.45 3.54 -4.06
C THR A 286 -25.09 2.93 -3.75
N LEU A 287 -24.67 3.01 -2.49
CA LEU A 287 -23.38 2.50 -2.03
C LEU A 287 -23.31 0.97 -2.19
N GLY A 288 -22.18 0.47 -2.62
CA GLY A 288 -21.87 -0.96 -2.59
C GLY A 288 -21.63 -1.46 -1.17
N THR A 289 -21.60 -2.78 -1.00
CA THR A 289 -21.29 -3.41 0.29
C THR A 289 -19.91 -2.95 0.77
N ASN A 290 -19.75 -2.73 2.06
CA ASN A 290 -18.56 -2.23 2.75
C ASN A 290 -18.16 -0.78 2.42
N ALA A 291 -18.90 -0.06 1.56
CA ALA A 291 -18.66 1.35 1.33
C ALA A 291 -19.31 2.19 2.44
N THR A 292 -18.57 3.16 2.99
CA THR A 292 -19.06 4.17 3.95
C THR A 292 -19.36 5.50 3.29
N GLY A 293 -18.84 5.72 2.07
CA GLY A 293 -19.06 6.92 1.27
C GLY A 293 -18.81 6.67 -0.20
N ALA A 294 -19.08 7.69 -1.02
CA ALA A 294 -18.76 7.67 -2.43
C ALA A 294 -18.23 9.03 -2.89
N LYS A 295 -17.46 9.01 -3.98
CA LYS A 295 -17.09 10.21 -4.73
C LYS A 295 -17.56 10.08 -6.15
N TYR A 296 -17.88 11.19 -6.76
CA TYR A 296 -18.28 11.27 -8.16
C TYR A 296 -17.56 12.40 -8.89
N ARG A 297 -17.48 12.29 -10.19
CA ARG A 297 -17.13 13.37 -11.11
C ARG A 297 -17.98 13.28 -12.36
N ILE A 298 -18.17 14.42 -13.04
CA ILE A 298 -18.98 14.51 -14.24
C ILE A 298 -18.11 14.99 -15.38
N LYS A 299 -18.31 14.39 -16.56
CA LYS A 299 -17.69 14.79 -17.81
C LYS A 299 -18.71 15.58 -18.63
N HIS A 300 -18.45 16.84 -18.88
CA HIS A 300 -19.20 17.70 -19.80
C HIS A 300 -18.43 17.78 -21.11
N GLY A 301 -18.99 17.27 -22.20
CA GLY A 301 -18.29 17.17 -23.46
C GLY A 301 -16.99 16.34 -23.34
N ASP A 302 -15.83 16.94 -23.58
CA ASP A 302 -14.53 16.26 -23.44
C ASP A 302 -13.79 16.54 -22.13
N THR A 303 -14.35 17.34 -21.22
CA THR A 303 -13.68 17.77 -20.00
C THR A 303 -14.26 17.11 -18.76
N TRP A 304 -13.39 16.51 -17.94
CA TRP A 304 -13.75 15.96 -16.64
C TRP A 304 -13.69 17.06 -15.56
N GLY A 305 -14.73 17.09 -14.71
CA GLY A 305 -14.67 17.83 -13.45
C GLY A 305 -13.87 17.11 -12.37
N ASP A 306 -13.69 17.78 -11.24
CA ASP A 306 -12.97 17.23 -10.08
C ASP A 306 -13.83 16.20 -9.31
N TRP A 307 -13.14 15.30 -8.59
CA TRP A 307 -13.79 14.36 -7.71
C TRP A 307 -14.45 15.04 -6.51
N THR A 308 -15.77 14.93 -6.40
CA THR A 308 -16.60 15.53 -5.35
C THR A 308 -17.18 14.44 -4.47
N THR A 309 -17.23 14.65 -3.14
CA THR A 309 -17.85 13.71 -2.22
C THR A 309 -19.37 13.70 -2.44
N TYR A 310 -19.94 12.51 -2.64
CA TYR A 310 -21.37 12.33 -2.77
C TYR A 310 -22.07 12.54 -1.42
N ASN A 311 -23.05 13.42 -1.43
CA ASN A 311 -23.96 13.60 -0.31
C ASN A 311 -25.37 13.18 -0.76
N GLY A 312 -25.95 12.19 -0.12
CA GLY A 312 -27.28 11.68 -0.46
C GLY A 312 -28.40 12.73 -0.43
N SER A 313 -28.20 13.84 0.30
CA SER A 313 -29.14 14.96 0.36
C SER A 313 -29.03 15.92 -0.82
N SER A 314 -27.85 16.01 -1.47
CA SER A 314 -27.61 16.85 -2.65
C SER A 314 -27.14 15.95 -3.78
N LYS A 315 -28.08 15.51 -4.61
CA LYS A 315 -27.78 14.62 -5.74
C LYS A 315 -27.13 15.42 -6.87
N PRO A 316 -26.08 14.86 -7.52
CA PRO A 316 -25.45 15.51 -8.68
C PRO A 316 -26.44 15.62 -9.85
N THR A 317 -26.42 16.78 -10.50
CA THR A 317 -27.17 17.03 -11.74
C THR A 317 -26.24 16.87 -12.93
N THR A 318 -26.74 16.23 -13.96
CA THR A 318 -26.08 15.99 -15.26
C THR A 318 -26.83 16.75 -16.35
N ALA A 319 -26.26 16.83 -17.52
CA ALA A 319 -26.95 17.26 -18.74
C ALA A 319 -26.98 16.09 -19.73
N ALA A 320 -27.82 16.17 -20.75
CA ALA A 320 -27.88 15.14 -21.78
C ALA A 320 -26.51 14.87 -22.41
N ASN A 321 -26.13 13.60 -22.52
CA ASN A 321 -24.83 13.08 -22.95
C ASN A 321 -23.65 13.29 -21.98
N ASP A 322 -23.89 13.83 -20.79
CA ASP A 322 -22.84 13.83 -19.76
C ASP A 322 -22.55 12.42 -19.28
N THR A 323 -21.31 12.19 -18.87
CA THR A 323 -20.90 10.94 -18.24
C THR A 323 -20.57 11.19 -16.78
N ILE A 324 -21.24 10.48 -15.88
CA ILE A 324 -20.89 10.49 -14.46
C ILE A 324 -20.07 9.24 -14.12
N GLU A 325 -18.96 9.43 -13.43
CA GLU A 325 -18.16 8.37 -12.82
C GLU A 325 -18.29 8.42 -11.31
N VAL A 326 -18.43 7.25 -10.68
CA VAL A 326 -18.60 7.11 -9.24
C VAL A 326 -17.78 5.96 -8.72
N TYR A 327 -17.15 6.12 -7.56
CA TYR A 327 -16.58 5.02 -6.78
C TYR A 327 -16.98 5.16 -5.31
N GLY A 328 -17.14 4.00 -4.65
CA GLY A 328 -17.30 3.91 -3.20
C GLY A 328 -15.96 3.84 -2.48
N PHE A 329 -15.94 4.17 -1.21
CA PHE A 329 -14.77 3.99 -0.33
C PHE A 329 -15.21 3.63 1.08
N ASP A 330 -14.35 2.94 1.82
CA ASP A 330 -14.54 2.63 3.23
C ASP A 330 -13.87 3.66 4.15
N ALA A 331 -13.97 3.45 5.46
CA ALA A 331 -13.36 4.33 6.47
C ALA A 331 -11.81 4.30 6.44
N ALA A 332 -11.21 3.25 5.91
CA ALA A 332 -9.76 3.12 5.76
C ALA A 332 -9.23 3.69 4.43
N GLY A 333 -10.12 4.22 3.57
CA GLY A 333 -9.76 4.77 2.27
C GLY A 333 -9.65 3.74 1.15
N VAL A 334 -10.00 2.48 1.39
CA VAL A 334 -10.04 1.44 0.35
C VAL A 334 -11.16 1.76 -0.62
N ARG A 335 -10.83 1.85 -1.91
CA ARG A 335 -11.77 2.26 -2.96
C ARG A 335 -12.38 1.06 -3.67
N SER A 336 -13.63 1.20 -4.14
CA SER A 336 -14.22 0.30 -5.12
C SER A 336 -13.71 0.58 -6.53
N GLY A 337 -14.07 -0.25 -7.48
CA GLY A 337 -13.95 0.09 -8.90
C GLY A 337 -14.82 1.30 -9.27
N ILE A 338 -14.42 1.97 -10.35
CA ILE A 338 -15.16 3.10 -10.90
C ILE A 338 -16.32 2.58 -11.76
N VAL A 339 -17.51 3.07 -11.49
CA VAL A 339 -18.71 2.83 -12.31
C VAL A 339 -18.99 4.08 -13.12
N SER A 340 -19.18 3.91 -14.42
CA SER A 340 -19.49 4.98 -15.36
C SER A 340 -20.91 4.84 -15.90
N GLN A 341 -21.68 5.93 -15.91
CA GLN A 341 -23.04 5.99 -16.45
C GLN A 341 -23.20 7.24 -17.31
N ILE A 342 -23.85 7.10 -18.45
CA ILE A 342 -24.15 8.21 -19.38
C ILE A 342 -25.60 8.64 -19.13
N ASP A 343 -25.83 9.96 -19.10
CA ASP A 343 -27.15 10.59 -19.08
C ASP A 343 -27.68 10.62 -20.51
N ALA A 344 -28.65 9.78 -20.81
CA ALA A 344 -29.21 9.57 -22.15
C ALA A 344 -30.39 10.50 -22.41
#